data_2942a9974ca1a924e1802aedc0569a7d
#
_entry.id   2942a9974ca1a924e1802aedc0569a7d
#
_cell.length_a   1.000
_cell.length_b   1.000
_cell.length_c   1.000
_cell.angle_alpha   90.00
_cell.angle_beta   90.00
_cell.angle_gamma   90.00
#
_symmetry.space_group_name_H-M   'P 1'
#
loop_
_entity.id
_entity.type
_entity.pdbx_description
1 polymer ?
#
loop_
_entity_poly.entity_id
_entity_poly.type
_entity_poly.pdbx_seq_one_letter_code
_entity_poly.pdbx_strand_id
1 'polypeptide(L)'
;MIGRYTRPEMGAIWELQNKFEIWKEIEVLACEAQAELGKSGITKEEAAWIREHANFTVERIDEIEKVTNHDVIAFTTNMAEYIDADLPEGMEPPSRWVHYGMTSSDLGDTALSYQITQAIDIILADVKQLGETCKRRAFEFQETLCVGRTHGIHAEPMTFGMKFGSWAWALKRAQTRLEEARRVAATGAISGAVGTYSSIDPFVEQYVCEKLGLTPDPLSTQVLARDRHAQVMTALAVTASTLESIAMQVRLLQQSDVIEAEEPFAKGQKGSSAMPHKRNPITAERVCGLSRVVKANAQVALDDVALWYERDISHSGAERVALADSFIALDYMFGKMQWMLDGLQTYPAKMEHNLWRTKGLIFSSKVLLALVQTGITREDAYVIVQRNAMKVWEDIQNAVDGPTYRERLEADPEANLSKETLDEIFDPWDFLTRKDVVFDRLKELEF
;
A
#
# COMPACT_ATOMS: atom_id res chain seq x y z
N MET A 1 -14.00 -9.41 -3.15
CA MET A 1 -14.07 -8.84 -1.77
C MET A 1 -15.52 -8.56 -1.40
N ILE A 2 -15.86 -8.57 -0.10
CA ILE A 2 -17.20 -8.21 0.36
C ILE A 2 -17.43 -6.70 0.28
N GLY A 3 -18.67 -6.26 -0.02
CA GLY A 3 -19.02 -4.84 -0.21
C GLY A 3 -18.63 -3.91 0.95
N ARG A 4 -18.58 -4.44 2.19
CA ARG A 4 -18.14 -3.65 3.36
C ARG A 4 -16.74 -3.07 3.26
N TYR A 5 -15.85 -3.69 2.49
CA TYR A 5 -14.44 -3.32 2.33
C TYR A 5 -14.12 -2.81 0.92
N THR A 6 -15.14 -2.56 0.11
CA THR A 6 -15.00 -2.09 -1.27
C THR A 6 -15.32 -0.61 -1.33
N ARG A 7 -14.34 0.23 -1.72
CA ARG A 7 -14.58 1.63 -2.09
C ARG A 7 -15.07 1.67 -3.54
N PRO A 8 -16.00 2.57 -3.90
CA PRO A 8 -16.66 2.54 -5.21
C PRO A 8 -15.71 2.60 -6.40
N GLU A 9 -14.71 3.49 -6.35
CA GLU A 9 -13.78 3.70 -7.47
C GLU A 9 -12.93 2.45 -7.75
N MET A 10 -12.37 1.85 -6.69
CA MET A 10 -11.60 0.61 -6.81
C MET A 10 -12.50 -0.57 -7.18
N GLY A 11 -13.70 -0.64 -6.60
CA GLY A 11 -14.67 -1.68 -6.92
C GLY A 11 -15.02 -1.70 -8.40
N ALA A 12 -15.28 -0.53 -8.97
CA ALA A 12 -15.66 -0.38 -10.38
C ALA A 12 -14.61 -0.94 -11.35
N ILE A 13 -13.31 -0.86 -11.03
CA ILE A 13 -12.25 -1.42 -11.87
C ILE A 13 -12.41 -2.94 -12.03
N TRP A 14 -12.85 -3.63 -10.98
CA TRP A 14 -12.92 -5.10 -10.94
C TRP A 14 -14.31 -5.65 -11.26
N GLU A 15 -15.28 -4.78 -11.62
CA GLU A 15 -16.59 -5.21 -12.11
C GLU A 15 -16.53 -5.72 -13.54
N LEU A 16 -17.42 -6.64 -13.89
CA LEU A 16 -17.52 -7.23 -15.24
C LEU A 16 -17.76 -6.16 -16.32
N GLN A 17 -18.51 -5.12 -15.99
CA GLN A 17 -18.76 -4.01 -16.92
C GLN A 17 -17.44 -3.37 -17.39
N ASN A 18 -16.53 -3.01 -16.46
CA ASN A 18 -15.23 -2.43 -16.80
C ASN A 18 -14.34 -3.43 -17.56
N LYS A 19 -14.32 -4.69 -17.15
CA LYS A 19 -13.59 -5.76 -17.85
C LYS A 19 -14.02 -5.83 -19.32
N PHE A 20 -15.32 -5.91 -19.59
CA PHE A 20 -15.83 -6.05 -20.94
C PHE A 20 -15.76 -4.75 -21.76
N GLU A 21 -15.79 -3.59 -21.15
CA GLU A 21 -15.47 -2.32 -21.83
C GLU A 21 -14.03 -2.31 -22.36
N ILE A 22 -13.08 -2.77 -21.54
CA ILE A 22 -11.67 -2.89 -21.96
C ILE A 22 -11.53 -3.93 -23.07
N TRP A 23 -12.21 -5.07 -22.94
CA TRP A 23 -12.22 -6.11 -23.97
C TRP A 23 -12.76 -5.59 -25.30
N LYS A 24 -13.89 -4.86 -25.28
CA LYS A 24 -14.45 -4.20 -26.45
C LYS A 24 -13.44 -3.25 -27.10
N GLU A 25 -12.79 -2.41 -26.29
CA GLU A 25 -11.83 -1.46 -26.82
C GLU A 25 -10.63 -2.17 -27.48
N ILE A 26 -10.10 -3.24 -26.88
CA ILE A 26 -9.00 -4.03 -27.48
C ILE A 26 -9.41 -4.64 -28.81
N GLU A 27 -10.59 -5.25 -28.88
CA GLU A 27 -11.10 -5.87 -30.13
C GLU A 27 -11.31 -4.84 -31.24
N VAL A 28 -11.87 -3.69 -30.90
CA VAL A 28 -12.07 -2.58 -31.86
C VAL A 28 -10.72 -2.03 -32.33
N LEU A 29 -9.79 -1.76 -31.43
CA LEU A 29 -8.43 -1.32 -31.77
C LEU A 29 -7.68 -2.34 -32.64
N ALA A 30 -7.87 -3.63 -32.41
CA ALA A 30 -7.27 -4.68 -33.24
C ALA A 30 -7.84 -4.67 -34.65
N CYS A 31 -9.16 -4.44 -34.82
CA CYS A 31 -9.78 -4.26 -36.13
C CYS A 31 -9.28 -3.00 -36.85
N GLU A 32 -9.17 -1.89 -36.16
CA GLU A 32 -8.61 -0.64 -36.71
C GLU A 32 -7.16 -0.83 -37.17
N ALA A 33 -6.32 -1.46 -36.34
CA ALA A 33 -4.93 -1.74 -36.69
C ALA A 33 -4.82 -2.60 -37.96
N GLN A 34 -5.65 -3.63 -38.08
CA GLN A 34 -5.66 -4.49 -39.25
C GLN A 34 -6.16 -3.75 -40.53
N ALA A 35 -7.14 -2.87 -40.39
CA ALA A 35 -7.60 -2.01 -41.50
C ALA A 35 -6.51 -1.02 -41.95
N GLU A 36 -5.75 -0.46 -41.01
CA GLU A 36 -4.62 0.43 -41.30
C GLU A 36 -3.48 -0.33 -42.00
N LEU A 37 -3.19 -1.56 -41.52
CA LEU A 37 -2.18 -2.44 -42.12
C LEU A 37 -2.54 -2.89 -43.57
N GLY A 38 -3.84 -3.06 -43.85
CA GLY A 38 -4.35 -3.40 -45.19
C GLY A 38 -3.99 -4.80 -45.69
N LYS A 39 -3.59 -5.73 -44.82
CA LYS A 39 -3.18 -7.09 -45.23
C LYS A 39 -4.25 -8.18 -45.00
N SER A 40 -5.13 -7.99 -44.01
CA SER A 40 -6.15 -8.98 -43.63
C SER A 40 -7.38 -8.99 -44.56
N GLY A 41 -7.65 -7.89 -45.25
CA GLY A 41 -8.83 -7.69 -46.09
C GLY A 41 -9.96 -6.88 -45.45
N ILE A 42 -9.85 -6.54 -44.15
CA ILE A 42 -10.78 -5.61 -43.50
C ILE A 42 -10.61 -4.21 -44.11
N THR A 43 -11.72 -3.57 -44.43
CA THR A 43 -11.70 -2.20 -44.93
C THR A 43 -11.78 -1.18 -43.79
N LYS A 44 -11.40 0.06 -44.09
CA LYS A 44 -11.55 1.16 -43.12
C LYS A 44 -13.01 1.45 -42.78
N GLU A 45 -13.91 1.24 -43.74
CA GLU A 45 -15.34 1.38 -43.53
C GLU A 45 -15.89 0.34 -42.57
N GLU A 46 -15.45 -0.94 -42.70
CA GLU A 46 -15.83 -2.00 -41.78
C GLU A 46 -15.28 -1.74 -40.39
N ALA A 47 -14.02 -1.31 -40.25
CA ALA A 47 -13.43 -1.00 -38.94
C ALA A 47 -14.16 0.21 -38.28
N ALA A 48 -14.54 1.25 -39.06
CA ALA A 48 -15.33 2.34 -38.54
C ALA A 48 -16.74 1.90 -38.12
N TRP A 49 -17.37 1.01 -38.88
CA TRP A 49 -18.64 0.40 -38.51
C TRP A 49 -18.56 -0.38 -37.18
N ILE A 50 -17.53 -1.19 -37.03
CA ILE A 50 -17.28 -1.93 -35.78
C ILE A 50 -17.12 -0.95 -34.62
N ARG A 51 -16.33 0.13 -34.76
CA ARG A 51 -16.15 1.16 -33.73
C ARG A 51 -17.49 1.79 -33.31
N GLU A 52 -18.36 2.08 -34.25
CA GLU A 52 -19.63 2.75 -33.98
C GLU A 52 -20.67 1.81 -33.36
N HIS A 53 -20.70 0.54 -33.76
CA HIS A 53 -21.75 -0.42 -33.39
C HIS A 53 -21.36 -1.45 -32.35
N ALA A 54 -20.05 -1.62 -32.04
CA ALA A 54 -19.61 -2.55 -31.03
C ALA A 54 -20.19 -2.20 -29.65
N ASN A 55 -20.97 -3.12 -29.12
CA ASN A 55 -21.59 -2.98 -27.81
C ASN A 55 -21.79 -4.37 -27.18
N PHE A 56 -22.17 -4.41 -25.91
CA PHE A 56 -22.44 -5.64 -25.17
C PHE A 56 -23.38 -5.39 -23.98
N THR A 57 -23.94 -6.45 -23.42
CA THR A 57 -24.53 -6.45 -22.08
C THR A 57 -24.00 -7.62 -21.28
N VAL A 58 -23.69 -7.37 -20.00
CA VAL A 58 -23.15 -8.40 -19.10
C VAL A 58 -24.09 -9.59 -18.99
N GLU A 59 -25.39 -9.31 -18.88
CA GLU A 59 -26.45 -10.33 -18.75
C GLU A 59 -26.50 -11.24 -19.99
N ARG A 60 -26.34 -10.67 -21.20
CA ARG A 60 -26.36 -11.45 -22.43
C ARG A 60 -25.11 -12.32 -22.58
N ILE A 61 -23.94 -11.79 -22.19
CA ILE A 61 -22.70 -12.56 -22.14
C ILE A 61 -22.85 -13.75 -21.20
N ASP A 62 -23.39 -13.54 -19.98
CA ASP A 62 -23.64 -14.61 -19.03
C ASP A 62 -24.61 -15.69 -19.55
N GLU A 63 -25.63 -15.29 -20.31
CA GLU A 63 -26.55 -16.24 -20.96
C GLU A 63 -25.84 -17.13 -21.98
N ILE A 64 -25.01 -16.51 -22.84
CA ILE A 64 -24.27 -17.22 -23.88
C ILE A 64 -23.22 -18.12 -23.23
N GLU A 65 -22.52 -17.64 -22.19
CA GLU A 65 -21.46 -18.40 -21.50
C GLU A 65 -21.99 -19.67 -20.83
N LYS A 66 -23.22 -19.69 -20.33
CA LYS A 66 -23.88 -20.91 -19.80
C LYS A 66 -23.96 -22.04 -20.80
N VAL A 67 -23.94 -21.72 -22.10
CA VAL A 67 -23.99 -22.70 -23.20
C VAL A 67 -22.58 -23.00 -23.71
N THR A 68 -21.78 -21.96 -23.92
CA THR A 68 -20.45 -22.09 -24.56
C THR A 68 -19.37 -22.55 -23.58
N ASN A 69 -19.56 -22.32 -22.28
CA ASN A 69 -18.57 -22.51 -21.21
C ASN A 69 -17.23 -21.81 -21.51
N HIS A 70 -17.28 -20.67 -22.20
CA HIS A 70 -16.10 -19.89 -22.59
C HIS A 70 -16.42 -18.40 -22.63
N ASP A 71 -15.82 -17.61 -21.73
CA ASP A 71 -16.10 -16.21 -21.54
C ASP A 71 -15.78 -15.34 -22.78
N VAL A 72 -14.63 -15.54 -23.44
CA VAL A 72 -14.25 -14.76 -24.63
C VAL A 72 -15.18 -15.07 -25.79
N ILE A 73 -15.53 -16.34 -26.03
CA ILE A 73 -16.50 -16.70 -27.09
C ILE A 73 -17.86 -16.07 -26.80
N ALA A 74 -18.31 -16.10 -25.54
CA ALA A 74 -19.59 -15.49 -25.16
C ALA A 74 -19.57 -13.96 -25.40
N PHE A 75 -18.49 -13.30 -25.03
CA PHE A 75 -18.30 -11.88 -25.25
C PHE A 75 -18.29 -11.51 -26.73
N THR A 76 -17.45 -12.15 -27.54
CA THR A 76 -17.35 -11.86 -28.99
C THR A 76 -18.64 -12.18 -29.74
N THR A 77 -19.38 -13.23 -29.32
CA THR A 77 -20.71 -13.55 -29.85
C THR A 77 -21.71 -12.44 -29.55
N ASN A 78 -21.78 -11.96 -28.30
CA ASN A 78 -22.68 -10.86 -27.96
C ASN A 78 -22.28 -9.55 -28.68
N MET A 79 -20.99 -9.27 -28.82
CA MET A 79 -20.53 -8.11 -29.56
C MET A 79 -20.92 -8.19 -31.05
N ALA A 80 -20.85 -9.39 -31.65
CA ALA A 80 -21.30 -9.63 -33.02
C ALA A 80 -22.81 -9.38 -33.20
N GLU A 81 -23.65 -9.75 -32.21
CA GLU A 81 -25.10 -9.47 -32.24
C GLU A 81 -25.37 -7.97 -32.42
N TYR A 82 -24.55 -7.08 -31.84
CA TYR A 82 -24.67 -5.64 -31.98
C TYR A 82 -24.08 -5.11 -33.28
N ILE A 83 -22.88 -5.58 -33.65
CA ILE A 83 -22.19 -5.12 -34.89
C ILE A 83 -22.98 -5.45 -36.14
N ASP A 84 -23.59 -6.63 -36.19
CA ASP A 84 -24.31 -7.11 -37.35
C ASP A 84 -25.81 -6.77 -37.32
N ALA A 85 -26.28 -6.08 -36.30
CA ALA A 85 -27.62 -5.50 -36.31
C ALA A 85 -27.71 -4.39 -37.37
N ASP A 86 -28.81 -4.27 -38.06
CA ASP A 86 -29.12 -3.16 -38.96
C ASP A 86 -28.07 -2.89 -40.08
N LEU A 87 -27.42 -3.95 -40.59
CA LEU A 87 -26.43 -3.83 -41.68
C LEU A 87 -27.02 -3.17 -42.94
N PRO A 88 -26.27 -2.23 -43.58
CA PRO A 88 -26.61 -1.72 -44.87
C PRO A 88 -26.76 -2.81 -45.95
N GLU A 89 -27.64 -2.63 -46.89
CA GLU A 89 -27.82 -3.60 -48.00
C GLU A 89 -26.51 -3.84 -48.75
N GLY A 90 -26.10 -5.09 -48.84
CA GLY A 90 -24.87 -5.48 -49.54
C GLY A 90 -23.59 -5.44 -48.71
N MET A 91 -23.65 -5.09 -47.42
CA MET A 91 -22.54 -5.15 -46.52
C MET A 91 -22.43 -6.56 -45.91
N GLU A 92 -21.28 -7.20 -46.09
CA GLU A 92 -20.98 -8.48 -45.42
C GLU A 92 -20.80 -8.25 -43.91
N PRO A 93 -21.16 -9.21 -43.02
CA PRO A 93 -21.07 -9.05 -41.58
C PRO A 93 -19.65 -8.64 -41.10
N PRO A 94 -19.45 -7.38 -40.61
CA PRO A 94 -18.14 -6.91 -40.16
C PRO A 94 -17.66 -7.63 -38.91
N SER A 95 -18.55 -8.25 -38.13
CA SER A 95 -18.22 -9.03 -36.94
C SER A 95 -17.24 -10.19 -37.24
N ARG A 96 -17.11 -10.65 -38.49
CA ARG A 96 -16.11 -11.66 -38.88
C ARG A 96 -14.67 -11.24 -38.63
N TRP A 97 -14.43 -9.96 -38.43
CA TRP A 97 -13.11 -9.42 -38.14
C TRP A 97 -12.81 -9.31 -36.63
N VAL A 98 -13.83 -9.45 -35.79
CA VAL A 98 -13.64 -9.48 -34.33
C VAL A 98 -12.83 -10.73 -33.95
N HIS A 99 -11.85 -10.56 -33.08
CA HIS A 99 -10.95 -11.64 -32.63
C HIS A 99 -10.13 -12.32 -33.74
N TYR A 100 -9.99 -11.66 -34.89
CA TYR A 100 -9.31 -12.23 -36.05
C TYR A 100 -7.80 -12.40 -35.80
N GLY A 101 -7.35 -13.67 -35.84
CA GLY A 101 -5.95 -14.03 -35.59
C GLY A 101 -5.50 -14.00 -34.13
N MET A 102 -6.36 -13.60 -33.22
CA MET A 102 -6.09 -13.53 -31.78
C MET A 102 -6.42 -14.84 -31.07
N THR A 103 -5.86 -14.99 -29.87
CA THR A 103 -6.27 -16.01 -28.88
C THR A 103 -6.89 -15.33 -27.67
N SER A 104 -7.65 -16.08 -26.86
CA SER A 104 -8.35 -15.53 -25.70
C SER A 104 -7.42 -14.84 -24.70
N SER A 105 -6.17 -15.27 -24.58
CA SER A 105 -5.20 -14.62 -23.68
C SER A 105 -4.65 -13.30 -24.21
N ASP A 106 -4.58 -13.11 -25.52
CA ASP A 106 -4.23 -11.80 -26.13
C ASP A 106 -5.19 -10.71 -25.62
N LEU A 107 -6.47 -11.05 -25.58
CA LEU A 107 -7.51 -10.17 -25.03
C LEU A 107 -7.46 -10.11 -23.49
N GLY A 108 -7.48 -11.28 -22.85
CA GLY A 108 -7.62 -11.38 -21.39
C GLY A 108 -6.45 -10.79 -20.61
N ASP A 109 -5.21 -11.12 -21.00
CA ASP A 109 -4.02 -10.66 -20.30
C ASP A 109 -3.72 -9.18 -20.55
N THR A 110 -3.90 -8.71 -21.80
CA THR A 110 -3.73 -7.30 -22.13
C THR A 110 -4.75 -6.43 -21.36
N ALA A 111 -6.00 -6.89 -21.27
CA ALA A 111 -7.02 -6.22 -20.49
C ALA A 111 -6.72 -6.24 -18.99
N LEU A 112 -6.27 -7.37 -18.44
CA LEU A 112 -5.90 -7.49 -17.03
C LEU A 112 -4.73 -6.55 -16.69
N SER A 113 -3.73 -6.46 -17.55
CA SER A 113 -2.63 -5.51 -17.39
C SER A 113 -3.12 -4.07 -17.32
N TYR A 114 -4.06 -3.69 -18.19
CA TYR A 114 -4.66 -2.36 -18.17
C TYR A 114 -5.47 -2.12 -16.88
N GLN A 115 -6.29 -3.08 -16.43
CA GLN A 115 -7.01 -2.99 -15.15
C GLN A 115 -6.05 -2.84 -13.96
N ILE A 116 -4.94 -3.58 -13.94
CA ILE A 116 -3.91 -3.46 -12.90
C ILE A 116 -3.30 -2.05 -12.88
N THR A 117 -3.02 -1.45 -14.05
CA THR A 117 -2.50 -0.07 -14.10
C THR A 117 -3.51 0.93 -13.54
N GLN A 118 -4.79 0.82 -13.91
CA GLN A 118 -5.87 1.65 -13.36
C GLN A 118 -5.95 1.52 -11.82
N ALA A 119 -5.87 0.30 -11.31
CA ALA A 119 -5.93 0.02 -9.87
C ALA A 119 -4.70 0.58 -9.13
N ILE A 120 -3.49 0.44 -9.69
CA ILE A 120 -2.27 1.01 -9.09
C ILE A 120 -2.34 2.54 -9.07
N ASP A 121 -2.91 3.19 -10.09
CA ASP A 121 -3.05 4.65 -10.12
C ASP A 121 -3.91 5.18 -8.96
N ILE A 122 -4.98 4.46 -8.59
CA ILE A 122 -5.77 4.78 -7.38
C ILE A 122 -4.92 4.62 -6.12
N ILE A 123 -4.19 3.51 -5.99
CA ILE A 123 -3.34 3.28 -4.81
C ILE A 123 -2.21 4.32 -4.71
N LEU A 124 -1.62 4.74 -5.83
CA LEU A 124 -0.60 5.80 -5.84
C LEU A 124 -1.17 7.15 -5.37
N ALA A 125 -2.40 7.49 -5.77
CA ALA A 125 -3.08 8.68 -5.28
C ALA A 125 -3.33 8.60 -3.76
N ASP A 126 -3.76 7.45 -3.26
CA ASP A 126 -3.93 7.20 -1.82
C ASP A 126 -2.61 7.31 -1.04
N VAL A 127 -1.52 6.73 -1.56
CA VAL A 127 -0.17 6.84 -0.96
C VAL A 127 0.27 8.29 -0.87
N LYS A 128 0.09 9.05 -1.94
CA LYS A 128 0.39 10.49 -1.96
C LYS A 128 -0.39 11.23 -0.89
N GLN A 129 -1.70 11.07 -0.85
CA GLN A 129 -2.57 11.73 0.12
C GLN A 129 -2.17 11.42 1.57
N LEU A 130 -1.95 10.15 1.88
CA LEU A 130 -1.55 9.71 3.23
C LEU A 130 -0.14 10.19 3.57
N GLY A 131 0.78 10.19 2.61
CA GLY A 131 2.15 10.70 2.76
C GLY A 131 2.19 12.18 3.09
N GLU A 132 1.43 12.99 2.36
CA GLU A 132 1.28 14.42 2.61
C GLU A 132 0.65 14.69 3.99
N THR A 133 -0.34 13.89 4.39
CA THR A 133 -0.93 13.96 5.74
C THR A 133 0.11 13.65 6.80
N CYS A 134 0.89 12.60 6.65
CA CYS A 134 1.96 12.28 7.61
C CYS A 134 3.02 13.39 7.66
N LYS A 135 3.41 13.95 6.51
CA LYS A 135 4.37 15.06 6.44
C LYS A 135 3.81 16.30 7.19
N ARG A 136 2.58 16.68 6.94
CA ARG A 136 1.92 17.81 7.63
C ARG A 136 1.86 17.60 9.14
N ARG A 137 1.40 16.43 9.57
CA ARG A 137 1.31 16.07 11.00
C ARG A 137 2.70 16.01 11.67
N ALA A 138 3.75 15.64 10.94
CA ALA A 138 5.12 15.67 11.46
C ALA A 138 5.55 17.08 11.86
N PHE A 139 5.27 18.09 11.04
CA PHE A 139 5.56 19.48 11.35
C PHE A 139 4.65 20.06 12.46
N GLU A 140 3.39 19.64 12.51
CA GLU A 140 2.48 20.01 13.57
C GLU A 140 3.02 19.61 14.96
N PHE A 141 3.67 18.46 15.07
CA PHE A 141 4.20 17.91 16.32
C PHE A 141 5.72 17.96 16.42
N GLN A 142 6.38 18.78 15.64
CA GLN A 142 7.86 18.87 15.64
C GLN A 142 8.43 19.33 17.00
N GLU A 143 7.65 20.05 17.79
CA GLU A 143 8.02 20.54 19.13
C GLU A 143 7.26 19.80 20.25
N THR A 144 6.59 18.68 19.97
CA THR A 144 5.88 17.89 20.98
C THR A 144 6.76 16.79 21.50
N LEU A 145 7.25 16.93 22.73
CA LEU A 145 8.08 15.92 23.40
C LEU A 145 7.30 14.62 23.66
N CYS A 146 7.96 13.51 23.43
CA CYS A 146 7.51 12.20 23.86
C CYS A 146 8.72 11.29 24.14
N VAL A 147 8.48 10.14 24.76
CA VAL A 147 9.53 9.15 24.97
C VAL A 147 9.59 8.16 23.80
N GLY A 148 10.79 7.96 23.26
CA GLY A 148 11.10 6.86 22.36
C GLY A 148 11.16 5.56 23.14
N ARG A 149 10.57 4.49 22.57
CA ARG A 149 10.57 3.15 23.18
C ARG A 149 11.25 2.14 22.27
N THR A 150 12.21 1.40 22.82
CA THR A 150 12.79 0.21 22.19
C THR A 150 12.47 -1.01 23.03
N HIS A 151 12.13 -2.14 22.43
CA HIS A 151 11.68 -3.35 23.13
C HIS A 151 10.49 -3.12 24.09
N GLY A 152 9.70 -2.05 23.87
CA GLY A 152 8.63 -1.62 24.78
C GLY A 152 9.10 -0.85 26.02
N ILE A 153 10.40 -0.64 26.20
CA ILE A 153 10.99 0.07 27.32
C ILE A 153 11.31 1.52 26.93
N HIS A 154 11.18 2.44 27.88
CA HIS A 154 11.55 3.85 27.67
C HIS A 154 13.05 3.94 27.41
N ALA A 155 13.40 4.59 26.27
CA ALA A 155 14.78 4.77 25.83
C ALA A 155 15.22 6.21 26.00
N GLU A 156 14.93 7.09 25.05
CA GLU A 156 15.39 8.47 25.05
C GLU A 156 14.26 9.42 24.62
N PRO A 157 14.36 10.72 24.93
CA PRO A 157 13.46 11.75 24.45
C PRO A 157 13.47 11.85 22.91
N MET A 158 12.30 12.04 22.31
CA MET A 158 12.13 12.38 20.90
C MET A 158 10.92 13.31 20.74
N THR A 159 10.70 13.84 19.52
CA THR A 159 9.44 14.52 19.24
C THR A 159 8.41 13.57 18.63
N PHE A 160 7.15 13.82 18.92
CA PHE A 160 6.05 13.04 18.33
C PHE A 160 6.00 13.22 16.81
N GLY A 161 6.39 14.41 16.30
CA GLY A 161 6.53 14.69 14.87
C GLY A 161 7.50 13.75 14.15
N MET A 162 8.57 13.28 14.80
CA MET A 162 9.51 12.32 14.21
C MET A 162 8.85 10.97 13.91
N LYS A 163 7.82 10.57 14.66
CA LYS A 163 7.06 9.34 14.34
C LYS A 163 6.32 9.49 13.00
N PHE A 164 5.60 10.59 12.82
CA PHE A 164 4.93 10.90 11.56
C PHE A 164 5.91 11.08 10.40
N GLY A 165 7.06 11.72 10.63
CA GLY A 165 8.13 11.84 9.64
C GLY A 165 8.65 10.48 9.18
N SER A 166 8.84 9.53 10.10
CA SER A 166 9.22 8.16 9.79
C SER A 166 8.16 7.46 8.93
N TRP A 167 6.88 7.67 9.22
CA TRP A 167 5.77 7.11 8.43
C TRP A 167 5.70 7.73 7.03
N ALA A 168 5.91 9.03 6.89
CA ALA A 168 5.98 9.70 5.58
C ALA A 168 7.09 9.08 4.70
N TRP A 169 8.29 8.88 5.24
CA TRP A 169 9.38 8.23 4.53
C TRP A 169 9.08 6.76 4.17
N ALA A 170 8.36 6.05 5.01
CA ALA A 170 7.92 4.67 4.70
C ALA A 170 6.92 4.65 3.53
N LEU A 171 6.00 5.62 3.48
CA LEU A 171 5.05 5.80 2.38
C LEU A 171 5.74 6.22 1.08
N LYS A 172 6.78 7.07 1.13
CA LYS A 172 7.60 7.39 -0.06
C LYS A 172 8.25 6.16 -0.66
N ARG A 173 8.81 5.28 0.18
CA ARG A 173 9.34 3.99 -0.30
C ARG A 173 8.25 3.07 -0.88
N ALA A 174 7.01 3.16 -0.35
CA ALA A 174 5.87 2.45 -0.92
C ALA A 174 5.50 3.00 -2.31
N GLN A 175 5.47 4.33 -2.46
CA GLN A 175 5.25 4.99 -3.75
C GLN A 175 6.23 4.48 -4.81
N THR A 176 7.53 4.54 -4.54
CA THR A 176 8.57 4.09 -5.48
C THR A 176 8.37 2.63 -5.91
N ARG A 177 8.04 1.73 -4.97
CA ARG A 177 7.75 0.32 -5.31
C ARG A 177 6.51 0.15 -6.17
N LEU A 178 5.46 0.92 -5.93
CA LEU A 178 4.22 0.86 -6.69
C LEU A 178 4.39 1.48 -8.10
N GLU A 179 5.16 2.54 -8.24
CA GLU A 179 5.52 3.11 -9.54
C GLU A 179 6.27 2.09 -10.40
N GLU A 180 7.23 1.37 -9.80
CA GLU A 180 7.95 0.29 -10.48
C GLU A 180 7.03 -0.90 -10.82
N ALA A 181 6.15 -1.30 -9.90
CA ALA A 181 5.16 -2.35 -10.14
C ALA A 181 4.20 -1.96 -11.28
N ARG A 182 3.77 -0.69 -11.32
CA ARG A 182 2.95 -0.15 -12.42
C ARG A 182 3.66 -0.25 -13.76
N ARG A 183 4.93 0.14 -13.81
CA ARG A 183 5.75 0.06 -15.03
C ARG A 183 5.86 -1.38 -15.55
N VAL A 184 6.03 -2.34 -14.65
CA VAL A 184 6.13 -3.76 -15.01
C VAL A 184 4.77 -4.33 -15.43
N ALA A 185 3.69 -3.91 -14.79
CA ALA A 185 2.33 -4.34 -15.14
C ALA A 185 1.84 -3.75 -16.47
N ALA A 186 2.32 -2.58 -16.86
CA ALA A 186 1.89 -1.90 -18.08
C ALA A 186 2.46 -2.58 -19.35
N THR A 187 2.15 -3.86 -19.52
CA THR A 187 2.63 -4.69 -20.62
C THR A 187 1.44 -5.40 -21.25
N GLY A 188 1.35 -5.41 -22.59
CA GLY A 188 0.35 -6.15 -23.35
C GLY A 188 1.00 -7.15 -24.27
N ALA A 189 0.22 -8.15 -24.71
CA ALA A 189 0.64 -9.13 -25.69
C ALA A 189 -0.52 -9.51 -26.61
N ILE A 190 -0.33 -9.35 -27.92
CA ILE A 190 -1.25 -9.82 -28.96
C ILE A 190 -0.42 -10.57 -29.99
N SER A 191 -0.03 -11.78 -29.64
CA SER A 191 0.98 -12.56 -30.36
C SER A 191 0.52 -13.95 -30.78
N GLY A 192 -0.77 -14.27 -30.52
CA GLY A 192 -1.40 -15.53 -30.91
C GLY A 192 -1.16 -16.67 -29.91
N ALA A 193 -1.54 -17.87 -30.31
CA ALA A 193 -1.70 -19.02 -29.43
C ALA A 193 -0.45 -19.44 -28.64
N VAL A 194 0.75 -19.13 -29.12
CA VAL A 194 2.03 -19.49 -28.48
C VAL A 194 3.11 -18.41 -28.65
N GLY A 195 2.70 -17.16 -28.94
CA GLY A 195 3.63 -16.03 -29.04
C GLY A 195 4.41 -15.90 -30.34
N THR A 196 3.97 -16.57 -31.40
CA THR A 196 4.74 -16.65 -32.67
C THR A 196 4.23 -15.73 -33.78
N TYR A 197 3.18 -14.96 -33.54
CA TYR A 197 2.52 -14.10 -34.52
C TYR A 197 2.08 -14.83 -35.80
N SER A 198 1.80 -16.14 -35.72
CA SER A 198 1.50 -16.99 -36.90
C SER A 198 0.25 -16.54 -37.66
N SER A 199 -0.71 -15.92 -37.01
CA SER A 199 -2.00 -15.52 -37.56
C SER A 199 -2.32 -14.03 -37.41
N ILE A 200 -1.44 -13.25 -36.80
CA ILE A 200 -1.63 -11.82 -36.56
C ILE A 200 -0.30 -11.07 -36.78
N ASP A 201 -0.37 -9.87 -37.35
CA ASP A 201 0.83 -9.07 -37.58
C ASP A 201 1.25 -8.35 -36.27
N PRO A 202 2.54 -8.29 -35.91
CA PRO A 202 3.04 -7.58 -34.72
C PRO A 202 2.62 -6.10 -34.65
N PHE A 203 2.28 -5.48 -35.78
CA PHE A 203 1.76 -4.12 -35.83
C PHE A 203 0.46 -3.97 -35.02
N VAL A 204 -0.39 -5.00 -34.98
CA VAL A 204 -1.64 -4.98 -34.23
C VAL A 204 -1.36 -4.87 -32.72
N GLU A 205 -0.41 -5.65 -32.21
CA GLU A 205 0.03 -5.57 -30.82
C GLU A 205 0.58 -4.17 -30.49
N GLN A 206 1.48 -3.65 -31.32
CA GLN A 206 2.05 -2.33 -31.12
C GLN A 206 0.97 -1.25 -31.10
N TYR A 207 0.04 -1.28 -32.04
CA TYR A 207 -1.05 -0.31 -32.16
C TYR A 207 -1.96 -0.33 -30.92
N VAL A 208 -2.42 -1.51 -30.51
CA VAL A 208 -3.30 -1.67 -29.35
C VAL A 208 -2.58 -1.23 -28.06
N CYS A 209 -1.37 -1.69 -27.85
CA CYS A 209 -0.59 -1.32 -26.66
C CYS A 209 -0.36 0.20 -26.58
N GLU A 210 0.00 0.85 -27.68
CA GLU A 210 0.20 2.31 -27.73
C GLU A 210 -1.08 3.07 -27.34
N LYS A 211 -2.23 2.65 -27.87
CA LYS A 211 -3.52 3.28 -27.55
C LYS A 211 -3.95 3.10 -26.11
N LEU A 212 -3.58 2.01 -25.47
CA LEU A 212 -3.86 1.72 -24.06
C LEU A 212 -2.77 2.23 -23.11
N GLY A 213 -1.67 2.79 -23.62
CA GLY A 213 -0.54 3.19 -22.77
C GLY A 213 0.22 2.01 -22.17
N LEU A 214 0.20 0.87 -22.84
CA LEU A 214 0.96 -0.35 -22.49
C LEU A 214 2.22 -0.45 -23.38
N THR A 215 3.16 -1.29 -22.96
CA THR A 215 4.34 -1.66 -23.75
C THR A 215 4.16 -3.08 -24.28
N PRO A 216 4.38 -3.35 -25.58
CA PRO A 216 4.38 -4.72 -26.10
C PRO A 216 5.39 -5.61 -25.36
N ASP A 217 5.01 -6.85 -25.04
CA ASP A 217 5.95 -7.81 -24.47
C ASP A 217 6.95 -8.25 -25.55
N PRO A 218 8.26 -8.17 -25.30
CA PRO A 218 9.26 -8.54 -26.29
C PRO A 218 9.20 -10.02 -26.69
N LEU A 219 8.70 -10.88 -25.82
CA LEU A 219 8.49 -12.31 -26.08
C LEU A 219 7.53 -12.90 -25.04
N SER A 220 6.30 -13.09 -25.43
CA SER A 220 5.30 -13.83 -24.64
C SER A 220 5.21 -15.30 -25.10
N THR A 221 4.55 -16.12 -24.29
CA THR A 221 4.03 -17.42 -24.69
C THR A 221 2.58 -17.26 -25.15
N GLN A 222 1.64 -18.11 -24.73
CA GLN A 222 0.21 -17.81 -24.89
C GLN A 222 -0.24 -16.72 -23.92
N VAL A 223 0.51 -16.50 -22.84
CA VAL A 223 0.21 -15.55 -21.75
C VAL A 223 1.41 -14.67 -21.48
N LEU A 224 1.17 -13.52 -20.87
CA LEU A 224 2.21 -12.71 -20.23
C LEU A 224 2.85 -13.49 -19.07
N ALA A 225 4.15 -13.34 -18.88
CA ALA A 225 4.85 -14.00 -17.78
C ALA A 225 4.31 -13.54 -16.41
N ARG A 226 3.95 -14.51 -15.53
CA ARG A 226 3.29 -14.25 -14.25
C ARG A 226 4.20 -13.67 -13.17
N ASP A 227 5.50 -13.65 -13.38
CA ASP A 227 6.45 -12.90 -12.53
C ASP A 227 6.10 -11.41 -12.46
N ARG A 228 5.51 -10.83 -13.51
CA ARG A 228 4.99 -9.44 -13.53
C ARG A 228 3.86 -9.27 -12.50
N HIS A 229 2.89 -10.19 -12.48
CA HIS A 229 1.80 -10.18 -11.50
C HIS A 229 2.31 -10.45 -10.08
N ALA A 230 3.27 -11.36 -9.92
CA ALA A 230 3.92 -11.65 -8.65
C ALA A 230 4.67 -10.40 -8.11
N GLN A 231 5.35 -9.64 -8.97
CA GLN A 231 5.99 -8.38 -8.58
C GLN A 231 4.97 -7.35 -8.11
N VAL A 232 3.85 -7.19 -8.82
CA VAL A 232 2.74 -6.32 -8.38
C VAL A 232 2.23 -6.74 -7.01
N MET A 233 1.88 -8.01 -6.86
CA MET A 233 1.28 -8.53 -5.63
C MET A 233 2.24 -8.45 -4.43
N THR A 234 3.53 -8.67 -4.63
CA THR A 234 4.53 -8.49 -3.58
C THR A 234 4.72 -7.01 -3.22
N ALA A 235 4.64 -6.08 -4.18
CA ALA A 235 4.64 -4.64 -3.90
C ALA A 235 3.42 -4.22 -3.07
N LEU A 236 2.22 -4.74 -3.38
CA LEU A 236 1.02 -4.54 -2.57
C LEU A 236 1.19 -5.11 -1.14
N ALA A 237 1.76 -6.31 -1.01
CA ALA A 237 1.98 -6.95 0.29
C ALA A 237 2.96 -6.17 1.17
N VAL A 238 4.07 -5.66 0.62
CA VAL A 238 5.02 -4.80 1.36
C VAL A 238 4.36 -3.47 1.75
N THR A 239 3.52 -2.91 0.87
CA THR A 239 2.76 -1.68 1.16
C THR A 239 1.73 -1.91 2.27
N ALA A 240 0.99 -3.02 2.23
CA ALA A 240 0.06 -3.42 3.29
C ALA A 240 0.79 -3.62 4.63
N SER A 241 1.99 -4.21 4.61
CA SER A 241 2.84 -4.37 5.80
C SER A 241 3.32 -3.02 6.37
N THR A 242 3.56 -2.03 5.51
CA THR A 242 3.85 -0.66 5.94
C THR A 242 2.67 -0.03 6.68
N LEU A 243 1.46 -0.15 6.12
CA LEU A 243 0.23 0.34 6.79
C LEU A 243 -0.02 -0.40 8.12
N GLU A 244 0.19 -1.72 8.15
CA GLU A 244 0.10 -2.52 9.38
C GLU A 244 1.07 -2.04 10.45
N SER A 245 2.33 -1.74 10.09
CA SER A 245 3.34 -1.22 11.03
C SER A 245 2.91 0.11 11.65
N ILE A 246 2.37 1.04 10.85
CA ILE A 246 1.83 2.32 11.33
C ILE A 246 0.62 2.09 12.23
N ALA A 247 -0.34 1.28 11.79
CA ALA A 247 -1.53 0.95 12.57
C ALA A 247 -1.19 0.26 13.91
N MET A 248 -0.18 -0.60 13.92
CA MET A 248 0.32 -1.22 15.17
C MET A 248 0.84 -0.16 16.13
N GLN A 249 1.58 0.85 15.68
CA GLN A 249 2.05 1.92 16.55
C GLN A 249 0.88 2.72 17.13
N VAL A 250 -0.16 3.02 16.35
CA VAL A 250 -1.38 3.70 16.87
C VAL A 250 -2.03 2.85 17.97
N ARG A 251 -2.17 1.53 17.76
CA ARG A 251 -2.70 0.61 18.78
C ARG A 251 -1.89 0.64 20.08
N LEU A 252 -0.55 0.66 19.97
CA LEU A 252 0.34 0.74 21.13
C LEU A 252 0.22 2.08 21.86
N LEU A 253 0.07 3.19 21.14
CA LEU A 253 -0.11 4.53 21.71
C LEU A 253 -1.46 4.69 22.43
N GLN A 254 -2.49 3.94 22.02
CA GLN A 254 -3.83 3.99 22.61
C GLN A 254 -4.02 3.06 23.81
N GLN A 255 -3.04 2.24 24.18
CA GLN A 255 -3.12 1.36 25.35
C GLN A 255 -3.42 2.16 26.62
N SER A 256 -4.20 1.58 27.55
CA SER A 256 -4.61 2.20 28.82
C SER A 256 -3.44 2.67 29.68
N ASP A 257 -2.28 2.04 29.56
CA ASP A 257 -1.07 2.40 30.29
C ASP A 257 -0.22 3.46 29.58
N VAL A 258 -0.52 3.79 28.31
CA VAL A 258 0.22 4.74 27.47
C VAL A 258 -0.59 6.01 27.25
N ILE A 259 -1.75 5.94 26.61
CA ILE A 259 -2.70 7.04 26.33
C ILE A 259 -2.00 8.28 25.73
N GLU A 260 -1.15 8.09 24.73
CA GLU A 260 -0.46 9.20 24.06
C GLU A 260 -1.19 9.66 22.79
N ALA A 261 -1.96 8.75 22.17
CA ALA A 261 -2.83 9.06 21.04
C ALA A 261 -4.02 8.08 20.98
N GLU A 262 -5.10 8.52 20.34
CA GLU A 262 -6.31 7.70 20.09
C GLU A 262 -6.83 7.90 18.66
N GLU A 263 -7.45 6.85 18.09
CA GLU A 263 -8.24 6.98 16.86
C GLU A 263 -9.33 8.06 17.00
N PRO A 264 -9.70 8.75 15.90
CA PRO A 264 -10.84 9.64 15.93
C PRO A 264 -12.10 8.89 16.36
N PHE A 265 -12.93 9.55 17.14
CA PHE A 265 -14.20 8.97 17.59
C PHE A 265 -15.35 9.81 17.04
N ALA A 266 -16.14 9.23 16.14
CA ALA A 266 -17.24 9.93 15.50
C ALA A 266 -18.39 10.19 16.47
N LYS A 267 -19.09 11.32 16.29
CA LYS A 267 -20.27 11.66 17.09
C LYS A 267 -21.32 10.54 16.96
N GLY A 268 -21.72 9.98 18.09
CA GLY A 268 -22.69 8.86 18.15
C GLY A 268 -22.08 7.46 18.00
N GLN A 269 -20.79 7.35 17.75
CA GLN A 269 -20.10 6.05 17.72
C GLN A 269 -20.16 5.39 19.10
N LYS A 270 -20.30 4.06 19.11
CA LYS A 270 -20.23 3.23 20.32
C LYS A 270 -18.88 2.53 20.37
N GLY A 271 -18.11 2.73 21.43
CA GLY A 271 -16.77 2.13 21.57
C GLY A 271 -16.79 0.70 22.08
N SER A 272 -17.81 0.35 22.88
CA SER A 272 -17.98 -0.96 23.48
C SER A 272 -19.47 -1.20 23.78
N SER A 273 -19.91 -2.46 23.68
CA SER A 273 -21.27 -2.84 24.04
C SER A 273 -21.50 -2.90 25.54
N ALA A 274 -20.45 -3.13 26.32
CA ALA A 274 -20.53 -3.32 27.77
C ALA A 274 -20.03 -2.12 28.59
N MET A 275 -18.98 -1.43 28.12
CA MET A 275 -18.34 -0.31 28.83
C MET A 275 -18.38 0.97 27.96
N PRO A 276 -19.29 1.92 28.19
CA PRO A 276 -19.52 3.08 27.32
C PRO A 276 -18.29 3.98 27.13
N HIS A 277 -17.38 4.03 28.10
CA HIS A 277 -16.15 4.84 28.05
C HIS A 277 -15.00 4.17 27.29
N LYS A 278 -15.10 2.85 27.02
CA LYS A 278 -14.03 2.08 26.40
C LYS A 278 -13.97 2.35 24.89
N ARG A 279 -12.92 3.02 24.44
CA ARG A 279 -12.63 3.31 23.04
C ARG A 279 -11.57 2.34 22.53
N ASN A 280 -11.99 1.39 21.70
CA ASN A 280 -11.07 0.41 21.12
C ASN A 280 -10.46 0.93 19.81
N PRO A 281 -9.21 0.62 19.50
CA PRO A 281 -8.54 0.99 18.24
C PRO A 281 -8.98 0.07 17.09
N ILE A 282 -10.29 0.00 16.81
CA ILE A 282 -10.87 -0.97 15.89
C ILE A 282 -10.50 -0.73 14.43
N THR A 283 -10.19 0.51 14.05
CA THR A 283 -9.74 0.84 12.69
C THR A 283 -8.34 0.32 12.47
N ALA A 284 -7.42 0.60 13.38
CA ALA A 284 -6.05 0.07 13.33
C ALA A 284 -6.02 -1.46 13.42
N GLU A 285 -6.86 -2.08 14.27
CA GLU A 285 -6.99 -3.54 14.34
C GLU A 285 -7.45 -4.14 13.01
N ARG A 286 -8.41 -3.50 12.34
CA ARG A 286 -8.92 -3.93 11.03
C ARG A 286 -7.86 -3.82 9.95
N VAL A 287 -7.09 -2.74 9.93
CA VAL A 287 -5.95 -2.58 9.01
C VAL A 287 -4.93 -3.70 9.21
N CYS A 288 -4.55 -3.98 10.46
CA CYS A 288 -3.66 -5.12 10.78
C CYS A 288 -4.24 -6.47 10.35
N GLY A 289 -5.56 -6.64 10.44
CA GLY A 289 -6.24 -7.86 10.00
C GLY A 289 -6.23 -8.03 8.47
N LEU A 290 -6.59 -6.97 7.74
CA LEU A 290 -6.66 -7.00 6.27
C LEU A 290 -5.29 -7.14 5.62
N SER A 291 -4.23 -6.61 6.23
CA SER A 291 -2.87 -6.78 5.70
C SER A 291 -2.47 -8.26 5.56
N ARG A 292 -3.02 -9.14 6.41
CA ARG A 292 -2.78 -10.59 6.34
C ARG A 292 -3.35 -11.19 5.05
N VAL A 293 -4.51 -10.70 4.59
CA VAL A 293 -5.16 -11.16 3.35
C VAL A 293 -4.28 -10.77 2.15
N VAL A 294 -3.86 -9.49 2.07
CA VAL A 294 -3.00 -9.04 0.97
C VAL A 294 -1.67 -9.81 0.92
N LYS A 295 -1.06 -10.05 2.09
CA LYS A 295 0.18 -10.84 2.19
C LYS A 295 0.01 -12.30 1.77
N ALA A 296 -1.11 -12.92 2.15
CA ALA A 296 -1.41 -14.30 1.76
C ALA A 296 -1.66 -14.42 0.25
N ASN A 297 -2.35 -13.46 -0.34
CA ASN A 297 -2.62 -13.43 -1.78
C ASN A 297 -1.34 -13.21 -2.63
N ALA A 298 -0.33 -12.54 -2.09
CA ALA A 298 0.96 -12.43 -2.77
C ALA A 298 1.66 -13.81 -2.94
N GLN A 299 1.45 -14.74 -1.99
CA GLN A 299 1.93 -16.11 -2.14
C GLN A 299 1.25 -16.82 -3.31
N VAL A 300 -0.05 -16.61 -3.52
CA VAL A 300 -0.77 -17.17 -4.68
C VAL A 300 -0.13 -16.71 -5.98
N ALA A 301 0.15 -15.42 -6.12
CA ALA A 301 0.79 -14.89 -7.33
C ALA A 301 2.21 -15.42 -7.55
N LEU A 302 2.96 -15.70 -6.49
CA LEU A 302 4.27 -16.33 -6.59
C LEU A 302 4.17 -17.79 -7.08
N ASP A 303 3.15 -18.51 -6.65
CA ASP A 303 2.91 -19.89 -7.08
C ASP A 303 2.42 -19.96 -8.54
N ASP A 304 1.72 -18.92 -9.02
CA ASP A 304 1.23 -18.81 -10.41
C ASP A 304 2.36 -18.55 -11.44
N VAL A 305 3.58 -18.24 -11.00
CA VAL A 305 4.73 -18.04 -11.93
C VAL A 305 5.08 -19.32 -12.70
N ALA A 306 4.94 -20.47 -12.07
CA ALA A 306 5.34 -21.75 -12.63
C ALA A 306 4.18 -22.44 -13.39
N LEU A 307 4.07 -22.18 -14.68
CA LEU A 307 3.08 -22.81 -15.56
C LEU A 307 3.70 -23.94 -16.37
N TRP A 308 2.84 -24.82 -16.89
CA TRP A 308 3.26 -25.87 -17.81
C TRP A 308 3.47 -25.33 -19.23
N TYR A 309 4.65 -25.53 -19.77
CA TYR A 309 5.02 -25.15 -21.14
C TYR A 309 4.65 -23.67 -21.44
N GLU A 310 3.97 -23.43 -22.55
CA GLU A 310 3.55 -22.10 -22.98
C GLU A 310 2.31 -21.59 -22.23
N ARG A 311 1.54 -22.44 -21.58
CA ARG A 311 0.44 -22.14 -20.62
C ARG A 311 -0.25 -23.41 -20.12
N ASP A 312 -0.66 -23.41 -18.87
CA ASP A 312 -1.85 -24.10 -18.37
C ASP A 312 -2.81 -23.09 -17.72
N ILE A 313 -3.99 -23.52 -17.26
CA ILE A 313 -5.02 -22.60 -16.76
C ILE A 313 -5.04 -22.50 -15.22
N SER A 314 -4.08 -23.08 -14.51
CA SER A 314 -4.05 -23.12 -13.04
C SER A 314 -4.04 -21.73 -12.41
N HIS A 315 -3.36 -20.75 -13.03
CA HIS A 315 -3.28 -19.38 -12.58
C HIS A 315 -4.64 -18.64 -12.61
N SER A 316 -5.47 -18.88 -13.63
CA SER A 316 -6.60 -18.03 -13.99
C SER A 316 -7.65 -17.88 -12.88
N GLY A 317 -8.05 -18.99 -12.26
CA GLY A 317 -9.02 -18.95 -11.16
C GLY A 317 -8.48 -18.29 -9.92
N ALA A 318 -7.20 -18.50 -9.61
CA ALA A 318 -6.53 -17.92 -8.45
C ALA A 318 -6.34 -16.40 -8.60
N GLU A 319 -5.90 -15.95 -9.76
CA GLU A 319 -5.70 -14.53 -10.09
C GLU A 319 -6.99 -13.71 -9.97
N ARG A 320 -8.10 -14.23 -10.48
CA ARG A 320 -9.41 -13.56 -10.43
C ARG A 320 -9.83 -13.17 -9.01
N VAL A 321 -9.44 -13.97 -8.02
CA VAL A 321 -9.71 -13.70 -6.60
C VAL A 321 -8.58 -12.88 -5.99
N ALA A 322 -7.34 -13.34 -6.11
CA ALA A 322 -6.21 -12.78 -5.37
C ALA A 322 -5.88 -11.34 -5.77
N LEU A 323 -5.90 -11.00 -7.06
CA LEU A 323 -5.61 -9.65 -7.56
C LEU A 323 -6.69 -8.67 -7.10
N ALA A 324 -7.94 -8.90 -7.49
CA ALA A 324 -9.04 -8.00 -7.17
C ALA A 324 -9.19 -7.78 -5.66
N ASP A 325 -9.17 -8.85 -4.88
CA ASP A 325 -9.33 -8.76 -3.43
C ASP A 325 -8.17 -8.02 -2.76
N SER A 326 -6.94 -8.13 -3.29
CA SER A 326 -5.78 -7.42 -2.72
C SER A 326 -5.82 -5.92 -2.99
N PHE A 327 -6.17 -5.50 -4.20
CA PHE A 327 -6.34 -4.09 -4.52
C PHE A 327 -7.49 -3.46 -3.73
N ILE A 328 -8.64 -4.10 -3.67
CA ILE A 328 -9.81 -3.63 -2.92
C ILE A 328 -9.49 -3.52 -1.42
N ALA A 329 -8.82 -4.53 -0.84
CA ALA A 329 -8.43 -4.51 0.56
C ALA A 329 -7.44 -3.38 0.86
N LEU A 330 -6.41 -3.22 0.03
CA LEU A 330 -5.37 -2.21 0.22
C LEU A 330 -5.92 -0.79 0.09
N ASP A 331 -6.75 -0.53 -0.92
CA ASP A 331 -7.47 0.73 -1.13
C ASP A 331 -8.34 1.10 0.09
N TYR A 332 -9.10 0.14 0.60
CA TYR A 332 -9.87 0.33 1.83
C TYR A 332 -8.97 0.65 3.03
N MET A 333 -7.84 -0.05 3.17
CA MET A 333 -6.88 0.21 4.24
C MET A 333 -6.35 1.64 4.16
N PHE A 334 -5.98 2.14 2.98
CA PHE A 334 -5.54 3.52 2.78
C PHE A 334 -6.61 4.54 3.19
N GLY A 335 -7.85 4.36 2.74
CA GLY A 335 -8.94 5.25 3.13
C GLY A 335 -9.17 5.29 4.65
N LYS A 336 -9.02 4.15 5.34
CA LYS A 336 -9.10 4.10 6.80
C LYS A 336 -7.90 4.70 7.51
N MET A 337 -6.70 4.48 6.99
CA MET A 337 -5.47 5.10 7.52
C MET A 337 -5.49 6.61 7.34
N GLN A 338 -5.96 7.12 6.19
CA GLN A 338 -6.12 8.55 5.95
C GLN A 338 -7.05 9.18 6.98
N TRP A 339 -8.25 8.64 7.17
CA TRP A 339 -9.19 9.11 8.18
C TRP A 339 -8.61 9.07 9.60
N MET A 340 -7.91 7.99 9.92
CA MET A 340 -7.35 7.77 11.25
C MET A 340 -6.20 8.71 11.55
N LEU A 341 -5.22 8.88 10.64
CA LEU A 341 -4.03 9.68 10.90
C LEU A 341 -4.29 11.18 10.76
N ASP A 342 -5.20 11.59 9.86
CA ASP A 342 -5.61 12.99 9.73
C ASP A 342 -6.31 13.48 10.99
N GLY A 343 -7.22 12.66 11.52
CA GLY A 343 -8.00 12.98 12.72
C GLY A 343 -7.43 12.43 14.04
N LEU A 344 -6.20 11.88 14.05
CA LEU A 344 -5.62 11.26 15.24
C LEU A 344 -5.60 12.24 16.42
N GLN A 345 -6.28 11.87 17.50
CA GLN A 345 -6.28 12.63 18.72
C GLN A 345 -4.98 12.37 19.48
N THR A 346 -4.36 13.41 19.99
CA THR A 346 -3.05 13.35 20.65
C THR A 346 -3.11 14.04 22.00
N TYR A 347 -2.33 13.55 22.94
CA TYR A 347 -2.31 14.03 24.33
C TYR A 347 -0.90 14.46 24.75
N PRO A 348 -0.42 15.66 24.33
CA PRO A 348 0.94 16.14 24.63
C PRO A 348 1.29 16.12 26.12
N ALA A 349 0.36 16.55 26.99
CA ALA A 349 0.57 16.52 28.45
C ALA A 349 0.77 15.09 28.97
N LYS A 350 0.12 14.09 28.37
CA LYS A 350 0.32 12.68 28.73
C LYS A 350 1.65 12.12 28.19
N MET A 351 2.06 12.57 27.00
CA MET A 351 3.38 12.26 26.46
C MET A 351 4.50 12.75 27.37
N GLU A 352 4.41 14.00 27.82
CA GLU A 352 5.35 14.58 28.77
C GLU A 352 5.34 13.86 30.12
N HIS A 353 4.16 13.58 30.68
CA HIS A 353 4.04 12.77 31.90
C HIS A 353 4.71 11.38 31.73
N ASN A 354 4.51 10.71 30.60
CA ASN A 354 5.12 9.41 30.34
C ASN A 354 6.64 9.51 30.18
N LEU A 355 7.17 10.61 29.64
CA LEU A 355 8.61 10.86 29.55
C LEU A 355 9.28 10.75 30.94
N TRP A 356 8.64 11.31 31.97
CA TRP A 356 9.15 11.33 33.33
C TRP A 356 8.74 10.12 34.17
N ARG A 357 7.95 9.20 33.66
CA ARG A 357 7.40 8.05 34.39
C ARG A 357 8.49 7.17 35.01
N THR A 358 9.67 7.13 34.42
CA THR A 358 10.84 6.38 34.93
C THR A 358 11.74 7.24 35.83
N LYS A 359 11.21 8.36 36.38
CA LYS A 359 11.94 9.24 37.32
C LYS A 359 13.32 9.68 36.82
N GLY A 360 13.48 9.87 35.51
CA GLY A 360 14.71 10.36 34.88
C GLY A 360 15.70 9.26 34.43
N LEU A 361 15.37 7.98 34.50
CA LEU A 361 16.27 6.91 34.02
C LEU A 361 16.62 7.01 32.52
N ILE A 362 15.77 7.65 31.73
CA ILE A 362 16.00 7.89 30.29
C ILE A 362 17.23 8.76 30.02
N PHE A 363 17.76 9.46 31.01
CA PHE A 363 18.94 10.32 30.89
C PHE A 363 20.26 9.58 31.21
N SER A 364 20.21 8.31 31.58
CA SER A 364 21.37 7.54 32.06
C SER A 364 22.51 7.46 31.03
N SER A 365 22.22 7.44 29.76
CA SER A 365 23.25 7.47 28.70
C SER A 365 24.09 8.74 28.73
N LYS A 366 23.46 9.90 28.92
CA LYS A 366 24.17 11.19 29.04
C LYS A 366 24.93 11.32 30.34
N VAL A 367 24.39 10.82 31.45
CA VAL A 367 25.11 10.76 32.72
C VAL A 367 26.41 9.95 32.58
N LEU A 368 26.34 8.79 31.90
CA LEU A 368 27.53 7.97 31.64
C LEU A 368 28.61 8.75 30.87
N LEU A 369 28.21 9.44 29.80
CA LEU A 369 29.13 10.23 28.98
C LEU A 369 29.73 11.42 29.76
N ALA A 370 28.91 12.11 30.54
CA ALA A 370 29.38 13.22 31.39
C ALA A 370 30.39 12.76 32.44
N LEU A 371 30.14 11.61 33.08
CA LEU A 371 31.08 11.04 34.02
C LEU A 371 32.44 10.68 33.38
N VAL A 372 32.42 10.11 32.18
CA VAL A 372 33.66 9.83 31.42
C VAL A 372 34.41 11.13 31.13
N GLN A 373 33.73 12.23 30.85
CA GLN A 373 34.36 13.53 30.60
C GLN A 373 35.05 14.11 31.84
N THR A 374 34.69 13.67 33.06
CA THR A 374 35.42 14.05 34.28
C THR A 374 36.80 13.37 34.41
N GLY A 375 37.09 12.42 33.52
CA GLY A 375 38.39 11.71 33.49
C GLY A 375 38.38 10.31 34.17
N ILE A 376 37.21 9.84 34.64
CA ILE A 376 37.11 8.46 35.18
C ILE A 376 36.94 7.46 34.00
N THR A 377 37.27 6.19 34.27
CA THR A 377 37.10 5.16 33.23
C THR A 377 35.63 4.94 32.90
N ARG A 378 35.38 4.40 31.71
CA ARG A 378 34.01 4.07 31.27
C ARG A 378 33.38 2.99 32.18
N GLU A 379 34.21 2.05 32.66
CA GLU A 379 33.81 0.99 33.55
C GLU A 379 33.38 1.54 34.92
N ASP A 380 34.15 2.47 35.49
CA ASP A 380 33.80 3.10 36.78
C ASP A 380 32.55 3.98 36.63
N ALA A 381 32.48 4.75 35.54
CA ALA A 381 31.27 5.55 35.20
C ALA A 381 30.03 4.63 35.07
N TYR A 382 30.16 3.47 34.42
CA TYR A 382 29.08 2.50 34.28
C TYR A 382 28.60 1.98 35.66
N VAL A 383 29.52 1.65 36.58
CA VAL A 383 29.16 1.22 37.91
C VAL A 383 28.38 2.28 38.68
N ILE A 384 28.81 3.55 38.60
CA ILE A 384 28.11 4.68 39.24
C ILE A 384 26.71 4.85 38.68
N VAL A 385 26.56 4.88 37.33
CA VAL A 385 25.27 4.96 36.65
C VAL A 385 24.37 3.80 37.06
N GLN A 386 24.87 2.56 36.97
CA GLN A 386 24.08 1.36 37.21
C GLN A 386 23.56 1.29 38.64
N ARG A 387 24.42 1.50 39.65
CA ARG A 387 24.01 1.40 41.05
C ARG A 387 22.91 2.41 41.42
N ASN A 388 22.97 3.62 40.89
CA ASN A 388 21.97 4.65 41.12
C ASN A 388 20.68 4.37 40.32
N ALA A 389 20.81 3.97 39.05
CA ALA A 389 19.66 3.66 38.19
C ALA A 389 18.88 2.43 38.74
N MET A 390 19.57 1.37 39.15
CA MET A 390 18.91 0.17 39.64
C MET A 390 18.10 0.40 40.93
N LYS A 391 18.56 1.28 41.84
CA LYS A 391 17.76 1.67 43.00
C LYS A 391 16.46 2.38 42.63
N VAL A 392 16.49 3.26 41.62
CA VAL A 392 15.27 3.90 41.08
C VAL A 392 14.35 2.87 40.45
N TRP A 393 14.92 1.95 39.69
CA TRP A 393 14.14 0.88 39.03
C TRP A 393 13.49 -0.05 40.07
N GLU A 394 14.19 -0.41 41.14
CA GLU A 394 13.64 -1.19 42.24
C GLU A 394 12.48 -0.47 42.96
N ASP A 395 12.62 0.84 43.20
CA ASP A 395 11.53 1.65 43.77
C ASP A 395 10.29 1.65 42.85
N ILE A 396 10.49 1.79 41.53
CA ILE A 396 9.40 1.73 40.57
C ILE A 396 8.71 0.37 40.58
N GLN A 397 9.48 -0.71 40.57
CA GLN A 397 8.96 -2.08 40.58
C GLN A 397 8.15 -2.40 41.84
N ASN A 398 8.56 -1.86 42.98
CA ASN A 398 7.89 -2.06 44.26
C ASN A 398 6.81 -1.00 44.56
N ALA A 399 6.53 -0.10 43.63
CA ALA A 399 5.58 1.03 43.76
C ALA A 399 5.93 1.94 44.98
N VAL A 400 7.22 2.09 45.27
CA VAL A 400 7.74 2.98 46.31
C VAL A 400 7.99 4.37 45.72
N ASP A 401 7.55 5.39 46.42
CA ASP A 401 7.85 6.78 46.05
C ASP A 401 9.22 7.22 46.60
N GLY A 402 10.29 6.62 46.04
CA GLY A 402 11.67 6.96 46.38
C GLY A 402 12.24 8.11 45.56
N PRO A 403 13.46 8.56 45.85
CA PRO A 403 14.16 9.62 45.15
C PRO A 403 14.28 9.37 43.65
N THR A 404 14.26 10.47 42.86
CA THR A 404 14.52 10.44 41.40
C THR A 404 15.97 10.03 41.09
N TYR A 405 16.23 9.69 39.86
CA TYR A 405 17.58 9.35 39.39
C TYR A 405 18.58 10.53 39.62
N ARG A 406 18.11 11.75 39.32
CA ARG A 406 18.90 12.96 39.57
C ARG A 406 19.25 13.14 41.06
N GLU A 407 18.27 13.07 41.97
CA GLU A 407 18.50 13.19 43.39
C GLU A 407 19.46 12.14 43.97
N ARG A 408 19.43 10.91 43.40
CA ARG A 408 20.38 9.85 43.77
C ARG A 408 21.79 10.16 43.31
N LEU A 409 21.94 10.76 42.10
CA LEU A 409 23.26 11.18 41.59
C LEU A 409 23.83 12.33 42.42
N GLU A 410 23.01 13.30 42.80
CA GLU A 410 23.39 14.45 43.66
C GLU A 410 23.84 13.98 45.06
N ALA A 411 23.25 12.89 45.56
CA ALA A 411 23.60 12.31 46.85
C ALA A 411 24.81 11.32 46.79
N ASP A 412 25.26 10.95 45.60
CA ASP A 412 26.37 10.01 45.42
C ASP A 412 27.72 10.76 45.29
N PRO A 413 28.61 10.68 46.29
CA PRO A 413 29.86 11.43 46.25
C PRO A 413 30.82 11.02 45.13
N GLU A 414 30.67 9.82 44.56
CA GLU A 414 31.46 9.38 43.40
C GLU A 414 30.93 9.87 42.05
N ALA A 415 29.68 10.30 42.02
CA ALA A 415 29.09 10.83 40.78
C ALA A 415 29.72 12.19 40.40
N ASN A 416 30.12 13.00 41.37
CA ASN A 416 30.86 14.28 41.24
C ASN A 416 30.56 15.10 39.98
N LEU A 417 29.27 15.24 39.61
CA LEU A 417 28.80 16.12 38.57
C LEU A 417 28.31 17.43 39.14
N SER A 418 28.64 18.56 38.48
CA SER A 418 28.14 19.88 38.90
C SER A 418 26.63 19.97 38.73
N LYS A 419 26.00 20.90 39.44
CA LYS A 419 24.57 21.15 39.31
C LYS A 419 24.22 21.61 37.88
N GLU A 420 25.08 22.43 37.29
CA GLU A 420 24.91 22.94 35.92
C GLU A 420 24.95 21.79 34.91
N THR A 421 25.89 20.85 35.06
CA THR A 421 25.97 19.67 34.22
C THR A 421 24.73 18.77 34.36
N LEU A 422 24.22 18.61 35.58
CA LEU A 422 22.98 17.86 35.81
C LEU A 422 21.76 18.60 35.24
N ASP A 423 21.70 19.92 35.32
CA ASP A 423 20.63 20.74 34.71
C ASP A 423 20.59 20.53 33.18
N GLU A 424 21.74 20.52 32.52
CA GLU A 424 21.86 20.24 31.08
C GLU A 424 21.46 18.79 30.73
N ILE A 425 21.97 17.80 31.47
CA ILE A 425 21.70 16.37 31.20
C ILE A 425 20.20 16.07 31.31
N PHE A 426 19.54 16.62 32.35
CA PHE A 426 18.13 16.36 32.64
C PHE A 426 17.16 17.26 31.86
N ASP A 427 17.66 18.04 30.89
CA ASP A 427 16.83 18.72 29.91
C ASP A 427 16.55 17.75 28.71
N PRO A 428 15.28 17.36 28.48
CA PRO A 428 14.93 16.52 27.34
C PRO A 428 15.34 17.12 25.99
N TRP A 429 15.36 18.44 25.86
CA TRP A 429 15.70 19.14 24.62
C TRP A 429 17.18 19.03 24.26
N ASP A 430 18.07 18.76 25.22
CA ASP A 430 19.46 18.50 24.93
C ASP A 430 19.71 17.26 24.04
N PHE A 431 18.80 16.29 24.07
CA PHE A 431 18.78 15.16 23.13
C PHE A 431 18.37 15.56 21.70
N LEU A 432 17.75 16.71 21.53
CA LEU A 432 17.09 17.12 20.29
C LEU A 432 17.79 18.30 19.60
N THR A 433 19.00 18.63 20.02
CA THR A 433 19.80 19.73 19.45
C THR A 433 20.03 19.64 17.95
N ARG A 434 19.90 18.42 17.38
CA ARG A 434 20.06 18.14 15.95
C ARG A 434 18.74 17.72 15.27
N LYS A 435 17.58 17.98 15.88
CA LYS A 435 16.28 17.62 15.31
C LYS A 435 16.05 18.23 13.93
N ASP A 436 16.57 19.43 13.70
CA ASP A 436 16.38 20.16 12.44
C ASP A 436 16.95 19.39 11.23
N VAL A 437 18.00 18.60 11.41
CA VAL A 437 18.52 17.71 10.34
C VAL A 437 17.46 16.76 9.82
N VAL A 438 16.62 16.23 10.69
CA VAL A 438 15.53 15.29 10.33
C VAL A 438 14.41 16.03 9.63
N PHE A 439 14.00 17.20 10.18
CA PHE A 439 12.89 17.98 9.63
C PHE A 439 13.27 18.69 8.33
N ASP A 440 14.51 19.13 8.14
CA ASP A 440 14.97 19.68 6.86
C ASP A 440 14.92 18.63 5.73
N ARG A 441 15.36 17.40 5.99
CA ARG A 441 15.19 16.29 5.03
C ARG A 441 13.71 16.01 4.73
N LEU A 442 12.85 16.17 5.73
CA LEU A 442 11.41 15.98 5.56
C LEU A 442 10.76 17.11 4.74
N LYS A 443 11.28 18.34 4.79
CA LYS A 443 10.81 19.43 3.92
C LYS A 443 11.01 19.12 2.44
N GLU A 444 12.12 18.49 2.10
CA GLU A 444 12.48 18.11 0.73
C GLU A 444 11.70 16.88 0.22
N LEU A 445 11.00 16.17 1.09
CA LEU A 445 10.21 15.01 0.71
C LEU A 445 9.00 15.43 -0.13
N GLU A 446 8.90 14.91 -1.35
CA GLU A 446 7.77 15.09 -2.28
C GLU A 446 7.11 13.75 -2.60
N PHE A 447 5.80 13.77 -2.82
CA PHE A 447 4.98 12.61 -3.21
C PHE A 447 4.39 12.79 -4.62
#